data_ccb13fae9760a3f197bf32db9e485bb1
#
_entry.id   ccb13fae9760a3f197bf32db9e485bb1
#
_cell.length_a   1.000
_cell.length_b   1.000
_cell.length_c   1.000
_cell.angle_alpha   90.00
_cell.angle_beta   90.00
_cell.angle_gamma   90.00
#
_symmetry.space_group_name_H-M   'P 1'
#
loop_
_entity.id
_entity.type
_entity.pdbx_description
1 polymer ?
#
loop_
_entity_poly.entity_id
_entity_poly.type
_entity_poly.pdbx_seq_one_letter_code
_entity_poly.pdbx_strand_id
1 'polypeptide(L)' 'MGTTDVKCPECGTMNCSLYLEETEGFMECSCCGCTVQLQKERATLLSGDKRIRWQIHKTWPVIRQAV' A
#
# COMPACT_ATOMS: atom_id res chain seq x y z
N MET A 1 -11.65 12.58 2.41
CA MET A 1 -11.27 11.17 2.43
C MET A 1 -10.71 10.78 1.08
N GLY A 2 -9.44 10.48 1.04
CA GLY A 2 -8.77 10.15 -0.20
C GLY A 2 -8.51 8.66 -0.34
N THR A 3 -8.54 8.20 -1.56
CA THR A 3 -8.05 6.87 -1.89
C THR A 3 -6.58 6.97 -2.29
N THR A 4 -5.87 5.87 -2.17
CA THR A 4 -4.45 5.79 -2.52
C THR A 4 -4.23 4.69 -3.53
N ASP A 5 -3.36 4.95 -4.50
CA ASP A 5 -2.97 3.96 -5.48
C ASP A 5 -1.59 3.41 -5.09
N VAL A 6 -1.47 2.10 -5.03
CA VAL A 6 -0.22 1.44 -4.63
C VAL A 6 0.16 0.40 -5.66
N LYS A 7 1.41 0.47 -6.10
CA LYS A 7 1.96 -0.54 -7.00
C LYS A 7 2.45 -1.72 -6.19
N CYS A 8 1.99 -2.92 -6.55
CA CYS A 8 2.42 -4.14 -5.88
C CYS A 8 3.91 -4.38 -6.10
N PRO A 9 4.71 -4.56 -5.03
CA PRO A 9 6.15 -4.79 -5.17
C PRO A 9 6.50 -6.18 -5.72
N GLU A 10 5.54 -7.11 -5.70
CA GLU A 10 5.79 -8.47 -6.16
C GLU A 10 5.47 -8.65 -7.65
N CYS A 11 4.33 -8.17 -8.10
CA CYS A 11 3.90 -8.36 -9.48
C CYS A 11 3.87 -7.08 -10.32
N GLY A 12 4.02 -5.93 -9.70
CA GLY A 12 4.01 -4.65 -10.39
C GLY A 12 2.63 -4.12 -10.78
N THR A 13 1.57 -4.81 -10.36
CA THR A 13 0.20 -4.37 -10.66
C THR A 13 -0.17 -3.14 -9.84
N MET A 14 -0.76 -2.15 -10.49
CA MET A 14 -1.25 -0.97 -9.78
C MET A 14 -2.62 -1.26 -9.15
N ASN A 15 -2.69 -1.11 -7.83
CA ASN A 15 -3.92 -1.25 -7.08
C ASN A 15 -4.48 0.14 -6.79
N CYS A 16 -5.64 0.44 -7.33
CA CYS A 16 -6.22 1.78 -7.25
C CYS A 16 -7.37 1.84 -6.25
N SER A 17 -7.67 3.05 -5.80
CA SER A 17 -8.80 3.33 -4.91
C SER A 17 -8.72 2.57 -3.59
N LEU A 18 -7.55 2.53 -3.00
CA LEU A 18 -7.32 1.85 -1.72
C LEU A 18 -7.64 2.78 -0.55
N TYR A 19 -8.38 2.26 0.42
CA TYR A 19 -8.72 2.98 1.64
C TYR A 19 -7.75 2.59 2.77
N LEU A 20 -6.51 3.05 2.66
CA LEU A 20 -5.46 2.66 3.60
C LEU A 20 -5.72 3.13 5.03
N GLU A 21 -6.44 4.23 5.19
CA GLU A 21 -6.78 4.69 6.52
C GLU A 21 -7.75 3.76 7.24
N GLU A 22 -8.67 3.17 6.51
CA GLU A 22 -9.63 2.20 7.07
C GLU A 22 -8.98 0.87 7.38
N THR A 23 -7.98 0.47 6.59
CA THR A 23 -7.29 -0.79 6.76
C THR A 23 -6.00 -0.67 7.58
N GLU A 24 -5.74 0.51 8.13
CA GLU A 24 -4.51 0.81 8.88
C GLU A 24 -3.23 0.58 8.07
N GLY A 25 -3.29 0.83 6.77
CA GLY A 25 -2.16 0.69 5.88
C GLY A 25 -2.00 -0.69 5.27
N PHE A 26 -2.94 -1.60 5.48
CA PHE A 26 -2.89 -2.92 4.84
C PHE A 26 -3.63 -2.91 3.52
N MET A 27 -3.03 -3.53 2.54
CA MET A 27 -3.69 -3.77 1.26
C MET A 27 -3.40 -5.18 0.77
N GLU A 28 -4.30 -5.70 -0.05
CA GLU A 28 -4.13 -7.00 -0.69
C GLU A 28 -4.14 -6.79 -2.19
N CYS A 29 -3.11 -7.30 -2.87
CA CYS A 29 -3.03 -7.19 -4.33
C CYS A 29 -4.10 -8.03 -5.00
N SER A 30 -4.85 -7.42 -5.91
CA SER A 30 -5.91 -8.14 -6.64
C SER A 30 -5.36 -9.10 -7.68
N CYS A 31 -4.11 -8.95 -8.07
CA CYS A 31 -3.49 -9.79 -9.09
C CYS A 31 -2.79 -11.01 -8.49
N CYS A 32 -1.85 -10.81 -7.59
CA CYS A 32 -1.06 -11.91 -7.00
C CYS A 32 -1.53 -12.30 -5.60
N GLY A 33 -2.39 -11.51 -4.98
CA GLY A 33 -2.92 -11.79 -3.65
C GLY A 33 -1.98 -11.52 -2.50
N CYS A 34 -0.83 -10.92 -2.74
CA CYS A 34 0.10 -10.60 -1.65
C CYS A 34 -0.47 -9.51 -0.74
N THR A 35 -0.14 -9.60 0.54
CA THR A 35 -0.49 -8.57 1.51
C THR A 35 0.66 -7.60 1.66
N VAL A 36 0.35 -6.31 1.62
CA VAL A 36 1.34 -5.25 1.77
C VAL A 36 0.93 -4.35 2.92
N GLN A 37 1.86 -4.10 3.83
CA GLN A 37 1.66 -3.15 4.91
C GLN A 37 2.38 -1.86 4.58
N LEU A 38 1.65 -0.74 4.61
CA LEU A 38 2.19 0.58 4.37
C LEU A 38 2.12 1.41 5.64
N GLN A 39 3.04 2.36 5.76
CA GLN A 39 3.07 3.30 6.88
C GLN A 39 2.84 4.71 6.38
N LYS A 40 2.19 5.51 7.21
CA LYS A 40 2.08 6.94 6.97
C LYS A 40 3.43 7.61 7.19
N GLU A 41 3.93 8.25 6.18
CA GLU A 41 5.10 9.09 6.32
C GLU A 41 4.67 10.49 6.67
N ARG A 42 5.13 10.99 7.82
CA ARG A 42 4.99 12.40 8.16
C ARG A 42 6.04 13.19 7.39
N ALA A 43 5.64 13.69 6.24
CA ALA A 43 6.47 14.67 5.59
C ALA A 43 6.28 16.00 6.29
N THR A 44 7.28 16.43 7.04
CA THR A 44 7.35 17.81 7.51
C THR A 44 7.66 18.67 6.30
N LEU A 45 6.62 19.11 5.61
CA LEU A 45 6.81 19.97 4.47
C LEU A 45 6.75 21.42 4.92
N LEU A 46 7.83 22.12 4.67
CA LEU A 46 7.95 23.56 4.91
C LEU A 46 6.95 24.36 4.07
N SER A 47 6.31 23.74 3.09
CA SER A 47 5.39 24.40 2.17
C SER A 47 3.91 24.22 2.52
N GLY A 48 3.59 23.65 3.66
CA GLY A 48 2.20 23.48 4.09
C GLY A 48 1.40 22.47 3.28
N ASP A 49 2.06 21.62 2.53
CA ASP A 49 1.40 20.56 1.78
C ASP A 49 1.04 19.43 2.73
N LYS A 50 -0.27 19.21 2.90
CA LYS A 50 -0.78 18.23 3.86
C LYS A 50 -0.94 16.84 3.25
N ARG A 51 -0.21 16.51 2.20
CA ARG A 51 -0.32 15.21 1.56
C ARG A 51 0.35 14.14 2.42
N ILE A 52 -0.45 13.18 2.83
CA ILE A 52 0.03 12.01 3.55
C ILE A 52 0.58 11.04 2.50
N ARG A 53 1.85 10.72 2.62
CA ARG A 53 2.48 9.69 1.79
C ARG A 53 2.48 8.37 2.53
N TRP A 54 2.16 7.31 1.80
CA TRP A 54 2.25 5.96 2.29
C TRP A 54 3.48 5.28 1.72
N GLN A 55 4.25 4.63 2.59
CA GLN A 55 5.42 3.86 2.18
C GLN A 55 5.23 2.40 2.53
N ILE A 56 5.71 1.52 1.65
CA ILE A 56 5.68 0.09 1.89
C ILE A 56 6.63 -0.25 3.04
N HIS A 57 6.09 -0.86 4.09
CA HIS A 57 6.85 -1.27 5.25
C HIS A 57 7.19 -2.75 5.22
N LYS A 58 6.18 -3.59 4.98
CA LYS A 58 6.34 -5.04 4.88
C LYS A 58 5.47 -5.60 3.77
N THR A 59 5.92 -6.70 3.21
CA THR A 59 5.19 -7.42 2.17
C THR A 59 5.17 -8.90 2.54
N TRP A 60 3.98 -9.50 2.46
CA TRP A 60 3.81 -10.93 2.68
C TRP A 60 3.36 -11.55 1.36
N PRO A 61 4.29 -12.13 0.58
CA PRO A 61 3.91 -12.80 -0.65
C PRO A 61 3.10 -14.05 -0.37
N VAL A 62 2.16 -14.35 -1.24
CA VAL A 62 1.40 -15.59 -1.15
C VAL A 62 2.27 -16.72 -1.66
N ILE A 63 2.65 -17.62 -0.77
CA ILE A 63 3.38 -18.82 -1.14
C ILE A 63 2.35 -19.84 -1.60
N ARG A 64 2.24 -20.02 -2.92
CA ARG A 64 1.47 -21.12 -3.45
C ARG A 64 2.33 -22.37 -3.36
N GLN A 65 1.99 -23.22 -2.43
CA GLN A 65 2.55 -24.55 -2.46
C GLN A 65 1.91 -25.29 -3.62
N ALA A 66 2.72 -25.54 -4.63
CA ALA A 66 2.32 -26.46 -5.68
C ALA A 66 2.27 -27.86 -5.06
N VAL A 67 1.10 -28.40 -5.02
CA VAL A 67 0.93 -29.78 -4.57
C VAL A 67 1.21 -30.69 -5.74
#